data_7605ae54dd0b03b4a6555821ea1e0748
#
_entry.id   7605ae54dd0b03b4a6555821ea1e0748
#
_cell.length_a   1.000
_cell.length_b   1.000
_cell.length_c   1.000
_cell.angle_alpha   90.00
_cell.angle_beta   90.00
_cell.angle_gamma   90.00
#
_symmetry.space_group_name_H-M   'P 1'
#
loop_
_entity.id
_entity.type
_entity.pdbx_description
1 polymer ?
#
loop_
_entity_poly.entity_id
_entity_poly.type
_entity_poly.pdbx_seq_one_letter_code
_entity_poly.pdbx_strand_id
1 'polypeptide(L)'
;MMTGIWDLYKDNEKGKNLIALFEPNLDDITKTAADILRFSLGVNTSMRYEDSLNALMQLCLDNPDLSELPDEMTKEAYTQYILAPCNDANSDSEKNKLCRFIAGNIHLESIVLYLNHTFFKPILYPQRFDIIQRNCNAVGIHLPEIPRTNDYSDYLMYYYDICEAINQFQKENHLTDAEACACMYGCAEYMVSKNNKAIELPRPINVWFTGASKEDYVKLEKMENTEHVWACNERTRRGDIVVMYCKSPHKYIHSIWRATSEGIFNPFDYYHCRTIIGDGIKIPKITYEEFMSHPHFSQLPIARKNLQGLNGVELSSRTYSELLKVIEEKGGDVTALPKLFEKGEDAILNIKLEVDVEEQILIPLLDKLGYKHDDWSRQLSQKAGRGLKAIPDFVFFPTGEKHKQNSPFLIEAKLDMSSIRELRNAFDQAVSYARMMQCKRMAICDKERLIVYEVTSSGIWDQSNPIFENHWGAINNEADVYAELVKIIAPEIIKTL
;
A
#
# COMPACT_ATOMS: atom_id res chain seq x y z
N MET A 1 -20.67 -13.23 -8.15
CA MET A 1 -20.94 -12.19 -7.12
C MET A 1 -20.71 -10.78 -7.67
N MET A 2 -19.72 -10.62 -8.56
CA MET A 2 -19.42 -9.31 -9.19
C MET A 2 -20.51 -8.83 -10.18
N THR A 3 -21.10 -9.71 -10.96
CA THR A 3 -22.10 -9.38 -11.98
C THR A 3 -23.22 -8.47 -11.46
N GLY A 4 -23.83 -8.77 -10.32
CA GLY A 4 -24.94 -7.95 -9.80
C GLY A 4 -24.54 -6.55 -9.32
N ILE A 5 -23.35 -6.38 -8.72
CA ILE A 5 -22.86 -5.06 -8.27
C ILE A 5 -22.42 -4.22 -9.46
N TRP A 6 -21.71 -4.85 -10.40
CA TRP A 6 -21.31 -4.19 -11.63
C TRP A 6 -22.51 -3.71 -12.46
N ASP A 7 -23.54 -4.55 -12.64
CA ASP A 7 -24.74 -4.18 -13.38
C ASP A 7 -25.46 -2.97 -12.74
N LEU A 8 -25.53 -2.92 -11.40
CA LEU A 8 -26.07 -1.77 -10.67
C LEU A 8 -25.18 -0.52 -10.80
N TYR A 9 -23.85 -0.69 -10.83
CA TYR A 9 -22.91 0.42 -10.94
C TYR A 9 -22.91 1.02 -12.34
N LYS A 10 -22.83 0.21 -13.40
CA LYS A 10 -22.78 0.69 -14.78
C LYS A 10 -24.05 1.43 -15.22
N ASP A 11 -25.20 1.10 -14.61
CA ASP A 11 -26.46 1.73 -14.94
C ASP A 11 -26.68 3.06 -14.22
N ASN A 12 -25.92 3.36 -13.17
CA ASN A 12 -26.00 4.65 -12.48
C ASN A 12 -25.21 5.74 -13.22
N GLU A 13 -25.49 7.01 -12.88
CA GLU A 13 -24.86 8.17 -13.53
C GLU A 13 -23.34 8.18 -13.42
N LYS A 14 -22.78 7.79 -12.24
CA LYS A 14 -21.33 7.74 -12.03
C LYS A 14 -20.67 6.67 -12.91
N GLY A 15 -21.30 5.51 -13.00
CA GLY A 15 -20.79 4.41 -13.83
C GLY A 15 -20.80 4.79 -15.30
N LYS A 16 -21.91 5.34 -15.81
CA LYS A 16 -22.03 5.81 -17.20
C LYS A 16 -21.00 6.87 -17.55
N ASN A 17 -20.81 7.86 -16.67
CA ASN A 17 -19.81 8.91 -16.88
C ASN A 17 -18.39 8.36 -16.90
N LEU A 18 -18.10 7.36 -16.06
CA LEU A 18 -16.77 6.78 -16.01
C LEU A 18 -16.49 5.85 -17.20
N ILE A 19 -17.48 5.09 -17.66
CA ILE A 19 -17.37 4.33 -18.90
C ILE A 19 -17.09 5.29 -20.07
N ALA A 20 -17.88 6.36 -20.20
CA ALA A 20 -17.68 7.36 -21.26
C ALA A 20 -16.30 8.04 -21.19
N LEU A 21 -15.70 8.20 -20.00
CA LEU A 21 -14.33 8.73 -19.83
C LEU A 21 -13.29 7.82 -20.48
N PHE A 22 -13.48 6.50 -20.41
CA PHE A 22 -12.55 5.51 -20.97
C PHE A 22 -12.88 5.10 -22.39
N GLU A 23 -13.99 5.53 -22.97
CA GLU A 23 -14.29 5.30 -24.39
C GLU A 23 -13.41 6.23 -25.26
N PRO A 24 -12.52 5.67 -26.12
CA PRO A 24 -11.68 6.49 -26.98
C PRO A 24 -12.53 7.30 -27.96
N ASN A 25 -12.41 8.62 -27.93
CA ASN A 25 -12.93 9.45 -28.98
C ASN A 25 -11.88 9.56 -30.11
N LEU A 26 -12.07 8.80 -31.17
CA LEU A 26 -11.14 8.74 -32.30
C LEU A 26 -10.98 10.09 -33.00
N ASP A 27 -11.99 10.99 -32.90
CA ASP A 27 -11.92 12.33 -33.46
C ASP A 27 -11.09 13.30 -32.65
N ASP A 28 -10.88 13.00 -31.32
CA ASP A 28 -10.10 13.85 -30.39
C ASP A 28 -9.44 13.01 -29.29
N ILE A 29 -8.46 12.20 -29.67
CA ILE A 29 -7.67 11.36 -28.75
C ILE A 29 -6.98 12.22 -27.68
N THR A 30 -6.50 13.40 -28.04
CA THR A 30 -5.79 14.31 -27.15
C THR A 30 -6.68 14.78 -25.99
N LYS A 31 -7.93 15.08 -26.27
CA LYS A 31 -8.90 15.46 -25.25
C LYS A 31 -9.19 14.30 -24.30
N THR A 32 -9.42 13.09 -24.84
CA THR A 32 -9.64 11.90 -24.02
C THR A 32 -8.45 11.61 -23.12
N ALA A 33 -7.22 11.72 -23.65
CA ALA A 33 -6.00 11.58 -22.87
C ALA A 33 -5.93 12.59 -21.69
N ALA A 34 -6.24 13.87 -21.97
CA ALA A 34 -6.25 14.93 -20.97
C ALA A 34 -7.32 14.69 -19.87
N ASP A 35 -8.50 14.19 -20.25
CA ASP A 35 -9.58 13.91 -19.30
C ASP A 35 -9.24 12.70 -18.41
N ILE A 36 -8.65 11.63 -18.95
CA ILE A 36 -8.14 10.48 -18.18
C ILE A 36 -7.02 10.94 -17.23
N LEU A 37 -6.08 11.78 -17.70
CA LEU A 37 -5.04 12.33 -16.86
C LEU A 37 -5.62 13.16 -15.69
N ARG A 38 -6.61 14.00 -15.96
CA ARG A 38 -7.27 14.81 -14.91
C ARG A 38 -7.93 13.92 -13.85
N PHE A 39 -8.59 12.85 -14.29
CA PHE A 39 -9.15 11.85 -13.38
C PHE A 39 -8.05 11.16 -12.54
N SER A 40 -6.96 10.74 -13.17
CA SER A 40 -5.82 10.10 -12.50
C SER A 40 -5.20 10.98 -11.41
N LEU A 41 -5.00 12.25 -11.68
CA LEU A 41 -4.37 13.20 -10.75
C LEU A 41 -5.35 13.76 -9.71
N GLY A 42 -6.63 13.45 -9.79
CA GLY A 42 -7.64 13.79 -8.77
C GLY A 42 -7.47 13.01 -7.46
N VAL A 43 -6.71 11.92 -7.46
CA VAL A 43 -6.34 11.16 -6.26
C VAL A 43 -5.07 11.77 -5.66
N ASN A 44 -5.03 11.95 -4.34
CA ASN A 44 -3.93 12.55 -3.57
C ASN A 44 -2.55 12.26 -4.17
N THR A 45 -1.98 13.26 -4.86
CA THR A 45 -0.69 13.16 -5.56
C THR A 45 0.11 14.46 -5.41
N SER A 46 1.43 14.36 -5.46
CA SER A 46 2.31 15.52 -5.48
C SER A 46 2.53 16.10 -6.88
N MET A 47 2.04 15.42 -7.91
CA MET A 47 2.24 15.82 -9.32
C MET A 47 1.39 17.03 -9.69
N ARG A 48 1.91 17.86 -10.58
CA ARG A 48 1.20 19.02 -11.12
C ARG A 48 0.52 18.66 -12.43
N TYR A 49 -0.75 19.01 -12.55
CA TYR A 49 -1.53 18.71 -13.75
C TYR A 49 -0.92 19.32 -15.02
N GLU A 50 -0.54 20.59 -14.97
CA GLU A 50 0.03 21.29 -16.13
C GLU A 50 1.33 20.66 -16.64
N ASP A 51 2.25 20.31 -15.71
CA ASP A 51 3.52 19.66 -16.06
C ASP A 51 3.26 18.27 -16.69
N SER A 52 2.35 17.50 -16.08
CA SER A 52 1.97 16.17 -16.56
C SER A 52 1.21 16.24 -17.89
N LEU A 53 0.35 17.24 -18.10
CA LEU A 53 -0.37 17.44 -19.35
C LEU A 53 0.60 17.78 -20.50
N ASN A 54 1.56 18.68 -20.27
CA ASN A 54 2.57 19.02 -21.26
C ASN A 54 3.40 17.79 -21.67
N ALA A 55 3.80 16.98 -20.69
CA ALA A 55 4.53 15.73 -20.95
C ALA A 55 3.66 14.72 -21.73
N LEU A 56 2.39 14.57 -21.37
CA LEU A 56 1.44 13.68 -22.08
C LEU A 56 1.23 14.14 -23.52
N MET A 57 1.02 15.44 -23.74
CA MET A 57 0.86 15.98 -25.09
C MET A 57 2.11 15.74 -25.96
N GLN A 58 3.29 15.87 -25.37
CA GLN A 58 4.54 15.58 -26.08
C GLN A 58 4.63 14.09 -26.44
N LEU A 59 4.28 13.19 -25.52
CA LEU A 59 4.23 11.74 -25.81
C LEU A 59 3.24 11.39 -26.93
N CYS A 60 2.07 12.02 -26.96
CA CYS A 60 1.11 11.84 -28.05
C CYS A 60 1.67 12.29 -29.42
N LEU A 61 2.56 13.30 -29.42
CA LEU A 61 3.20 13.79 -30.65
C LEU A 61 4.42 12.96 -31.06
N ASP A 62 5.19 12.49 -30.10
CA ASP A 62 6.46 11.77 -30.33
C ASP A 62 6.23 10.27 -30.65
N ASN A 63 5.03 9.74 -30.42
CA ASN A 63 4.66 8.36 -30.76
C ASN A 63 3.74 8.30 -32.00
N PRO A 64 4.24 8.65 -33.19
CA PRO A 64 3.41 8.74 -34.39
C PRO A 64 2.99 7.40 -34.95
N ASP A 65 3.57 6.27 -34.53
CA ASP A 65 3.43 5.00 -35.23
C ASP A 65 3.11 3.77 -34.36
N LEU A 66 2.23 3.95 -33.36
CA LEU A 66 1.61 2.79 -32.69
C LEU A 66 0.66 2.01 -33.63
N SER A 67 0.44 2.49 -34.88
CA SER A 67 -0.29 1.78 -35.91
C SER A 67 0.43 0.53 -36.47
N GLU A 68 1.73 0.40 -36.19
CA GLU A 68 2.53 -0.80 -36.54
C GLU A 68 2.47 -1.90 -35.48
N LEU A 69 1.83 -1.66 -34.34
CA LEU A 69 1.68 -2.69 -33.31
C LEU A 69 0.81 -3.84 -33.81
N PRO A 70 1.20 -5.10 -33.59
CA PRO A 70 0.42 -6.25 -33.98
C PRO A 70 -0.89 -6.33 -33.20
N ASP A 71 -2.01 -6.72 -33.84
CA ASP A 71 -3.31 -6.88 -33.17
C ASP A 71 -3.25 -7.79 -31.96
N GLU A 72 -2.39 -8.82 -31.96
CA GLU A 72 -2.12 -9.70 -30.83
C GLU A 72 -0.79 -9.30 -30.15
N MET A 73 -0.89 -8.69 -28.96
CA MET A 73 0.27 -8.28 -28.18
C MET A 73 0.82 -9.46 -27.39
N THR A 74 1.83 -10.13 -27.91
CA THR A 74 2.61 -11.15 -27.17
C THR A 74 3.76 -10.51 -26.39
N LYS A 75 4.40 -11.26 -25.47
CA LYS A 75 5.60 -10.80 -24.74
C LYS A 75 6.75 -10.46 -25.70
N GLU A 76 6.89 -11.23 -26.78
CA GLU A 76 7.88 -11.00 -27.83
C GLU A 76 7.60 -9.69 -28.56
N ALA A 77 6.35 -9.46 -28.97
CA ALA A 77 5.94 -8.21 -29.61
C ALA A 77 6.13 -7.02 -28.68
N TYR A 78 5.70 -7.13 -27.41
CA TYR A 78 5.91 -6.08 -26.42
C TYR A 78 7.40 -5.74 -26.26
N THR A 79 8.27 -6.74 -26.16
CA THR A 79 9.71 -6.56 -26.07
C THR A 79 10.29 -5.92 -27.33
N GLN A 80 9.80 -6.31 -28.51
CA GLN A 80 10.27 -5.79 -29.79
C GLN A 80 9.85 -4.34 -30.04
N TYR A 81 8.61 -3.96 -29.70
CA TYR A 81 8.07 -2.64 -30.04
C TYR A 81 8.14 -1.65 -28.90
N ILE A 82 7.73 -2.04 -27.69
CA ILE A 82 7.64 -1.13 -26.55
C ILE A 82 8.98 -0.97 -25.82
N LEU A 83 9.77 -2.06 -25.73
CA LEU A 83 11.10 -2.02 -25.13
C LEU A 83 12.23 -1.78 -26.14
N ALA A 84 11.91 -1.54 -27.42
CA ALA A 84 12.90 -1.27 -28.46
C ALA A 84 13.95 -0.22 -28.06
N PRO A 85 13.58 0.96 -27.53
CA PRO A 85 14.57 1.96 -27.11
C PRO A 85 15.53 1.46 -26.04
N CYS A 86 15.05 0.56 -25.15
CA CYS A 86 15.89 -0.04 -24.12
C CYS A 86 16.82 -1.13 -24.69
N ASN A 87 16.39 -1.85 -25.73
CA ASN A 87 17.16 -2.92 -26.35
C ASN A 87 18.29 -2.37 -27.25
N ASP A 88 18.13 -1.19 -27.81
CA ASP A 88 19.11 -0.49 -28.65
C ASP A 88 20.20 0.24 -27.85
N ALA A 89 20.15 0.18 -26.51
CA ALA A 89 21.13 0.82 -25.65
C ALA A 89 22.53 0.21 -25.79
N ASN A 90 23.56 1.07 -25.75
CA ASN A 90 24.97 0.66 -25.95
C ASN A 90 25.58 -0.07 -24.75
N SER A 91 24.90 -0.08 -23.60
CA SER A 91 25.35 -0.75 -22.38
C SER A 91 24.18 -1.05 -21.42
N ASP A 92 24.35 -2.05 -20.53
CA ASP A 92 23.38 -2.40 -19.50
C ASP A 92 23.03 -1.20 -18.60
N SER A 93 23.99 -0.33 -18.30
CA SER A 93 23.78 0.88 -17.50
C SER A 93 22.88 1.89 -18.23
N GLU A 94 23.06 2.05 -19.54
CA GLU A 94 22.22 2.92 -20.37
C GLU A 94 20.83 2.34 -20.52
N LYS A 95 20.73 1.04 -20.82
CA LYS A 95 19.47 0.30 -20.86
C LYS A 95 18.67 0.50 -19.59
N ASN A 96 19.26 0.27 -18.42
CA ASN A 96 18.56 0.41 -17.15
C ASN A 96 18.12 1.85 -16.87
N LYS A 97 18.88 2.86 -17.31
CA LYS A 97 18.47 4.28 -17.22
C LYS A 97 17.28 4.60 -18.10
N LEU A 98 17.24 4.08 -19.34
CA LEU A 98 16.13 4.27 -20.25
C LEU A 98 14.86 3.56 -19.72
N CYS A 99 14.97 2.29 -19.33
CA CYS A 99 13.85 1.57 -18.73
C CYS A 99 13.33 2.27 -17.46
N ARG A 100 14.21 2.82 -16.62
CA ARG A 100 13.83 3.61 -15.45
C ARG A 100 13.07 4.87 -15.81
N PHE A 101 13.49 5.55 -16.88
CA PHE A 101 12.78 6.75 -17.36
C PHE A 101 11.37 6.39 -17.85
N ILE A 102 11.22 5.36 -18.68
CA ILE A 102 9.93 4.88 -19.17
C ILE A 102 9.05 4.42 -18.00
N ALA A 103 9.57 3.60 -17.10
CA ALA A 103 8.83 3.15 -15.92
C ALA A 103 8.34 4.32 -15.05
N GLY A 104 9.18 5.34 -14.83
CA GLY A 104 8.81 6.55 -14.10
C GLY A 104 7.69 7.38 -14.75
N ASN A 105 7.48 7.21 -16.04
CA ASN A 105 6.42 7.88 -16.83
C ASN A 105 5.29 6.93 -17.23
N ILE A 106 5.24 5.70 -16.70
CA ILE A 106 4.27 4.67 -17.11
C ILE A 106 2.81 5.15 -17.00
N HIS A 107 2.51 6.03 -16.06
CA HIS A 107 1.17 6.60 -15.91
C HIS A 107 0.75 7.49 -17.09
N LEU A 108 1.69 8.10 -17.81
CA LEU A 108 1.43 8.86 -19.05
C LEU A 108 1.49 7.94 -20.27
N GLU A 109 2.55 7.14 -20.35
CA GLU A 109 2.76 6.17 -21.43
C GLU A 109 1.57 5.20 -21.55
N SER A 110 1.08 4.68 -20.43
CA SER A 110 -0.04 3.73 -20.44
C SER A 110 -1.35 4.35 -20.90
N ILE A 111 -1.56 5.66 -20.73
CA ILE A 111 -2.73 6.36 -21.30
C ILE A 111 -2.59 6.41 -22.82
N VAL A 112 -1.42 6.77 -23.35
CA VAL A 112 -1.18 6.82 -24.81
C VAL A 112 -1.33 5.42 -25.42
N LEU A 113 -0.72 4.41 -24.81
CA LEU A 113 -0.83 3.02 -25.26
C LEU A 113 -2.29 2.52 -25.25
N TYR A 114 -3.04 2.80 -24.20
CA TYR A 114 -4.45 2.43 -24.06
C TYR A 114 -5.33 3.03 -25.19
N LEU A 115 -5.09 4.28 -25.53
CA LEU A 115 -5.88 4.95 -26.57
C LEU A 115 -5.55 4.47 -27.99
N ASN A 116 -4.42 3.81 -28.19
CA ASN A 116 -3.96 3.34 -29.49
C ASN A 116 -4.03 1.83 -29.69
N HIS A 117 -4.16 1.04 -28.59
CA HIS A 117 -4.17 -0.41 -28.70
C HIS A 117 -4.96 -1.07 -27.56
N THR A 118 -5.89 -1.97 -27.89
CA THR A 118 -6.84 -2.61 -26.96
C THR A 118 -6.19 -3.49 -25.89
N PHE A 119 -4.97 -3.99 -26.11
CA PHE A 119 -4.25 -4.78 -25.11
C PHE A 119 -3.90 -3.97 -23.87
N PHE A 120 -3.48 -2.71 -24.04
CA PHE A 120 -2.97 -1.91 -22.94
C PHE A 120 -4.08 -1.38 -22.05
N LYS A 121 -3.76 -1.23 -20.76
CA LYS A 121 -4.66 -0.65 -19.76
C LYS A 121 -3.94 0.49 -19.04
N PRO A 122 -4.59 1.63 -18.80
CA PRO A 122 -3.94 2.77 -18.18
C PRO A 122 -3.60 2.48 -16.72
N ILE A 123 -2.37 2.79 -16.30
CA ILE A 123 -1.93 2.74 -14.90
C ILE A 123 -2.14 4.12 -14.30
N LEU A 124 -3.29 4.33 -13.69
CA LEU A 124 -3.63 5.57 -13.03
C LEU A 124 -3.02 5.65 -11.63
N TYR A 125 -3.11 6.81 -10.97
CA TYR A 125 -2.61 7.03 -9.62
C TYR A 125 -1.10 6.77 -9.45
N PRO A 126 -0.25 7.54 -10.12
CA PRO A 126 1.19 7.28 -10.28
C PRO A 126 1.97 7.13 -8.95
N GLN A 127 1.43 7.62 -7.84
CA GLN A 127 2.05 7.51 -6.51
C GLN A 127 1.28 6.60 -5.55
N ARG A 128 0.18 6.01 -6.01
CA ARG A 128 -0.77 5.24 -5.21
C ARG A 128 -1.05 3.88 -5.87
N PHE A 129 0.02 3.14 -6.18
CA PHE A 129 -0.12 1.80 -6.76
C PHE A 129 -0.89 0.83 -5.84
N ASP A 130 -0.88 1.08 -4.52
CA ASP A 130 -1.71 0.40 -3.54
C ASP A 130 -3.21 0.44 -3.88
N ILE A 131 -3.70 1.57 -4.41
CA ILE A 131 -5.11 1.70 -4.83
C ILE A 131 -5.41 0.74 -5.99
N ILE A 132 -4.53 0.67 -6.99
CA ILE A 132 -4.71 -0.23 -8.14
C ILE A 132 -4.78 -1.68 -7.65
N GLN A 133 -3.85 -2.08 -6.79
CA GLN A 133 -3.81 -3.44 -6.23
C GLN A 133 -5.05 -3.74 -5.40
N ARG A 134 -5.47 -2.82 -4.51
CA ARG A 134 -6.69 -2.95 -3.71
C ARG A 134 -7.92 -3.09 -4.60
N ASN A 135 -8.05 -2.23 -5.61
CA ASN A 135 -9.19 -2.21 -6.51
C ASN A 135 -9.26 -3.47 -7.37
N CYS A 136 -8.14 -3.93 -7.91
CA CYS A 136 -8.06 -5.20 -8.64
C CYS A 136 -8.52 -6.36 -7.76
N ASN A 137 -8.01 -6.47 -6.52
CA ASN A 137 -8.45 -7.49 -5.58
C ASN A 137 -9.94 -7.41 -5.26
N ALA A 138 -10.49 -6.20 -5.11
CA ALA A 138 -11.91 -5.99 -4.79
C ALA A 138 -12.83 -6.55 -5.88
N VAL A 139 -12.47 -6.41 -7.14
CA VAL A 139 -13.25 -6.93 -8.27
C VAL A 139 -12.86 -8.35 -8.71
N GLY A 140 -11.83 -8.93 -8.09
CA GLY A 140 -11.39 -10.31 -8.38
C GLY A 140 -10.33 -10.41 -9.47
N ILE A 141 -9.66 -9.31 -9.83
CA ILE A 141 -8.48 -9.33 -10.70
C ILE A 141 -7.26 -9.70 -9.84
N HIS A 142 -6.63 -10.83 -10.17
CA HIS A 142 -5.41 -11.27 -9.49
C HIS A 142 -4.19 -10.74 -10.24
N LEU A 143 -3.61 -9.64 -9.73
CA LEU A 143 -2.37 -9.11 -10.27
C LEU A 143 -1.20 -10.05 -9.93
N PRO A 144 -0.23 -10.22 -10.85
CA PRO A 144 0.98 -10.99 -10.58
C PRO A 144 1.81 -10.35 -9.46
N GLU A 145 2.72 -11.13 -8.85
CA GLU A 145 3.64 -10.60 -7.84
C GLU A 145 4.60 -9.57 -8.46
N ILE A 146 4.84 -8.49 -7.72
CA ILE A 146 5.82 -7.48 -8.14
C ILE A 146 7.22 -8.11 -8.12
N PRO A 147 7.99 -8.04 -9.22
CA PRO A 147 9.31 -8.62 -9.28
C PRO A 147 10.26 -8.03 -8.23
N ARG A 148 11.12 -8.87 -7.65
CA ARG A 148 12.18 -8.47 -6.71
C ARG A 148 13.47 -8.26 -7.48
N THR A 149 13.62 -7.10 -8.08
CA THR A 149 14.73 -6.80 -9.00
C THR A 149 15.26 -5.39 -8.83
N ASN A 150 16.47 -5.15 -9.34
CA ASN A 150 17.02 -3.82 -9.55
C ASN A 150 17.02 -3.45 -11.04
N ASP A 151 16.53 -4.32 -11.91
CA ASP A 151 16.41 -4.10 -13.34
C ASP A 151 15.03 -3.52 -13.67
N TYR A 152 15.00 -2.32 -14.22
CA TYR A 152 13.77 -1.64 -14.59
C TYR A 152 13.07 -2.27 -15.81
N SER A 153 13.77 -3.09 -16.61
CA SER A 153 13.13 -3.85 -17.69
C SER A 153 12.12 -4.87 -17.14
N ASP A 154 12.41 -5.46 -15.97
CA ASP A 154 11.49 -6.39 -15.31
C ASP A 154 10.22 -5.67 -14.82
N TYR A 155 10.32 -4.41 -14.37
CA TYR A 155 9.14 -3.63 -14.02
C TYR A 155 8.31 -3.23 -15.23
N LEU A 156 8.93 -2.97 -16.37
CA LEU A 156 8.21 -2.75 -17.61
C LEU A 156 7.52 -4.03 -18.10
N MET A 157 8.17 -5.19 -17.98
CA MET A 157 7.52 -6.48 -18.24
C MET A 157 6.38 -6.76 -17.27
N TYR A 158 6.50 -6.33 -16.01
CA TYR A 158 5.41 -6.41 -15.05
C TYR A 158 4.17 -5.59 -15.47
N TYR A 159 4.38 -4.46 -16.16
CA TYR A 159 3.25 -3.72 -16.76
C TYR A 159 2.52 -4.56 -17.82
N TYR A 160 3.26 -5.30 -18.68
CA TYR A 160 2.66 -6.26 -19.58
C TYR A 160 1.80 -7.29 -18.84
N ASP A 161 2.35 -7.89 -17.78
CA ASP A 161 1.66 -8.92 -17.01
C ASP A 161 0.38 -8.35 -16.31
N ILE A 162 0.41 -7.09 -15.88
CA ILE A 162 -0.78 -6.38 -15.36
C ILE A 162 -1.86 -6.28 -16.46
N CYS A 163 -1.48 -5.84 -17.66
CA CYS A 163 -2.41 -5.72 -18.80
C CYS A 163 -3.01 -7.09 -19.14
N GLU A 164 -2.21 -8.14 -19.18
CA GLU A 164 -2.66 -9.51 -19.45
C GLU A 164 -3.70 -9.97 -18.40
N ALA A 165 -3.44 -9.75 -17.12
CA ALA A 165 -4.37 -10.12 -16.05
C ALA A 165 -5.72 -9.37 -16.15
N ILE A 166 -5.68 -8.07 -16.48
CA ILE A 166 -6.91 -7.27 -16.67
C ILE A 166 -7.66 -7.72 -17.93
N ASN A 167 -6.96 -8.02 -19.01
CA ASN A 167 -7.57 -8.53 -20.25
C ASN A 167 -8.22 -9.91 -20.07
N GLN A 168 -7.61 -10.78 -19.27
CA GLN A 168 -8.22 -12.05 -18.92
C GLN A 168 -9.52 -11.84 -18.16
N PHE A 169 -9.51 -10.99 -17.12
CA PHE A 169 -10.71 -10.63 -16.36
C PHE A 169 -11.80 -10.04 -17.26
N GLN A 170 -11.42 -9.14 -18.17
CA GLN A 170 -12.32 -8.52 -19.15
C GLN A 170 -13.02 -9.58 -20.04
N LYS A 171 -12.27 -10.54 -20.59
CA LYS A 171 -12.79 -11.64 -21.40
C LYS A 171 -13.74 -12.55 -20.60
N GLU A 172 -13.37 -12.92 -19.39
CA GLU A 172 -14.17 -13.79 -18.52
C GLU A 172 -15.50 -13.17 -18.09
N ASN A 173 -15.55 -11.82 -18.01
CA ASN A 173 -16.75 -11.08 -17.61
C ASN A 173 -17.47 -10.39 -18.76
N HIS A 174 -17.05 -10.60 -20.02
CA HIS A 174 -17.65 -10.03 -21.23
C HIS A 174 -17.75 -8.50 -21.21
N LEU A 175 -16.70 -7.82 -20.71
CA LEU A 175 -16.63 -6.36 -20.61
C LEU A 175 -15.96 -5.77 -21.83
N THR A 176 -16.32 -4.52 -22.19
CA THR A 176 -15.51 -3.69 -23.10
C THR A 176 -14.26 -3.17 -22.38
N ASP A 177 -13.29 -2.59 -23.12
CA ASP A 177 -12.10 -1.97 -22.52
C ASP A 177 -12.47 -0.84 -21.55
N ALA A 178 -13.40 0.01 -21.94
CA ALA A 178 -13.91 1.11 -21.11
C ALA A 178 -14.64 0.60 -19.86
N GLU A 179 -15.45 -0.46 -20.00
CA GLU A 179 -16.13 -1.09 -18.87
C GLU A 179 -15.15 -1.75 -17.90
N ALA A 180 -14.09 -2.40 -18.37
CA ALA A 180 -13.05 -2.98 -17.51
C ALA A 180 -12.32 -1.90 -16.71
N CYS A 181 -11.94 -0.78 -17.34
CA CYS A 181 -11.34 0.37 -16.67
C CYS A 181 -12.32 1.01 -15.66
N ALA A 182 -13.57 1.23 -16.04
CA ALA A 182 -14.59 1.79 -15.14
C ALA A 182 -14.91 0.85 -13.96
N CYS A 183 -14.87 -0.46 -14.19
CA CYS A 183 -15.00 -1.45 -13.13
C CYS A 183 -13.85 -1.34 -12.12
N MET A 184 -12.61 -1.31 -12.59
CA MET A 184 -11.40 -1.24 -11.76
C MET A 184 -11.27 0.10 -11.02
N TYR A 185 -11.52 1.23 -11.69
CA TYR A 185 -11.30 2.57 -11.14
C TYR A 185 -12.52 3.22 -10.48
N GLY A 186 -13.69 2.65 -10.64
CA GLY A 186 -14.92 3.22 -10.10
C GLY A 186 -15.77 2.24 -9.30
N CYS A 187 -16.18 1.12 -9.88
CA CYS A 187 -16.98 0.12 -9.16
C CYS A 187 -16.23 -0.43 -7.95
N ALA A 188 -14.94 -0.74 -8.10
CA ALA A 188 -14.09 -1.19 -7.00
C ALA A 188 -14.01 -0.17 -5.87
N GLU A 189 -13.78 1.11 -6.17
CA GLU A 189 -13.78 2.20 -5.18
C GLU A 189 -15.12 2.30 -4.45
N TYR A 190 -16.23 2.20 -5.18
CA TYR A 190 -17.56 2.20 -4.57
C TYR A 190 -17.78 1.02 -3.61
N MET A 191 -17.22 -0.16 -3.92
CA MET A 191 -17.30 -1.35 -3.10
C MET A 191 -16.50 -1.20 -1.80
N VAL A 192 -15.32 -0.58 -1.87
CA VAL A 192 -14.39 -0.42 -0.74
C VAL A 192 -14.78 0.75 0.17
N SER A 193 -15.22 1.88 -0.38
CA SER A 193 -15.40 3.14 0.36
C SER A 193 -16.51 3.15 1.43
N LYS A 194 -17.36 2.15 1.49
CA LYS A 194 -18.54 2.13 2.40
C LYS A 194 -18.24 1.83 3.86
N ASN A 195 -17.05 1.43 4.25
CA ASN A 195 -16.70 1.00 5.62
C ASN A 195 -15.69 1.88 6.35
N ASN A 196 -15.42 3.10 5.89
CA ASN A 196 -14.46 3.99 6.53
C ASN A 196 -14.92 4.46 7.92
N LYS A 197 -14.72 3.62 8.95
CA LYS A 197 -14.63 4.11 10.33
C LYS A 197 -13.22 4.65 10.51
N ALA A 198 -13.07 5.89 10.95
CA ALA A 198 -11.79 6.42 11.40
C ALA A 198 -11.29 5.56 12.57
N ILE A 199 -10.23 4.81 12.34
CA ILE A 199 -9.58 4.00 13.37
C ILE A 199 -8.43 4.84 13.90
N GLU A 200 -8.28 4.90 15.23
CA GLU A 200 -7.16 5.56 15.86
C GLU A 200 -5.84 4.99 15.34
N LEU A 201 -4.85 5.87 15.13
CA LEU A 201 -3.54 5.41 14.66
C LEU A 201 -2.85 4.59 15.74
N PRO A 202 -2.25 3.44 15.39
CA PRO A 202 -1.46 2.65 16.33
C PRO A 202 -0.34 3.47 16.98
N ARG A 203 0.11 3.04 18.15
CA ARG A 203 1.28 3.63 18.80
C ARG A 203 2.50 3.54 17.88
N PRO A 204 3.28 4.63 17.69
CA PRO A 204 4.42 4.62 16.79
C PRO A 204 5.56 3.76 17.37
N ILE A 205 6.15 2.92 16.51
CA ILE A 205 7.31 2.08 16.85
C ILE A 205 8.58 2.46 16.10
N ASN A 206 8.44 3.05 14.93
CA ASN A 206 9.58 3.49 14.13
C ASN A 206 9.54 5.00 13.94
N VAL A 207 10.72 5.54 13.70
CA VAL A 207 10.91 6.95 13.33
C VAL A 207 11.65 7.01 12.00
N TRP A 208 11.04 7.66 11.04
CA TRP A 208 11.57 7.82 9.69
C TRP A 208 11.98 9.27 9.45
N PHE A 209 13.15 9.48 8.85
CA PHE A 209 13.66 10.79 8.49
C PHE A 209 13.61 10.96 6.99
N THR A 210 12.83 11.90 6.50
CA THR A 210 12.61 12.14 5.08
C THR A 210 12.80 13.60 4.70
N GLY A 211 12.93 13.87 3.40
CA GLY A 211 13.23 15.21 2.90
C GLY A 211 12.13 15.79 2.03
N ALA A 212 11.91 17.09 2.16
CA ALA A 212 11.06 17.90 1.29
C ALA A 212 11.88 18.67 0.27
N SER A 213 11.44 18.69 -0.99
CA SER A 213 11.99 19.54 -2.03
C SER A 213 11.59 21.01 -1.83
N LYS A 214 12.10 21.90 -2.68
CA LYS A 214 11.68 23.32 -2.69
C LYS A 214 10.19 23.46 -3.03
N GLU A 215 9.71 22.64 -3.92
CA GLU A 215 8.30 22.62 -4.36
C GLU A 215 7.37 22.09 -3.27
N ASP A 216 7.82 21.08 -2.54
CA ASP A 216 7.08 20.49 -1.42
C ASP A 216 7.00 21.43 -0.21
N TYR A 217 7.99 22.30 -0.03
CA TYR A 217 8.01 23.27 1.07
C TYR A 217 6.75 24.13 1.14
N VAL A 218 6.23 24.58 -0.03
CA VAL A 218 5.01 25.38 -0.10
C VAL A 218 3.78 24.61 0.43
N LYS A 219 3.76 23.30 0.24
CA LYS A 219 2.69 22.42 0.77
C LYS A 219 2.81 22.28 2.28
N LEU A 220 4.03 22.07 2.78
CA LEU A 220 4.30 21.94 4.21
C LEU A 220 3.96 23.21 4.99
N GLU A 221 4.21 24.40 4.42
CA GLU A 221 3.87 25.67 5.05
C GLU A 221 2.36 25.87 5.24
N LYS A 222 1.56 25.35 4.34
CA LYS A 222 0.08 25.43 4.43
C LYS A 222 -0.51 24.50 5.46
N MET A 223 0.17 23.45 5.88
CA MET A 223 -0.15 22.41 6.90
C MET A 223 -1.63 22.39 7.31
N GLU A 224 -2.50 22.27 6.32
CA GLU A 224 -3.91 21.98 6.57
C GLU A 224 -3.99 20.52 7.04
N ASN A 225 -5.03 20.15 7.79
CA ASN A 225 -5.29 18.78 8.29
C ASN A 225 -5.58 17.80 7.14
N THR A 226 -4.70 17.78 6.13
CA THR A 226 -4.81 16.97 4.93
C THR A 226 -3.68 15.96 4.89
N GLU A 227 -4.02 14.78 4.42
CA GLU A 227 -3.03 13.73 4.17
C GLU A 227 -2.23 14.02 2.90
N HIS A 228 -0.95 13.67 2.92
CA HIS A 228 -0.04 13.85 1.80
C HIS A 228 0.72 12.56 1.50
N VAL A 229 0.85 12.20 0.22
CA VAL A 229 1.73 11.13 -0.22
C VAL A 229 3.19 11.62 -0.16
N TRP A 230 4.05 10.85 0.52
CA TRP A 230 5.44 11.26 0.75
C TRP A 230 6.43 10.11 0.54
N ALA A 231 7.63 10.42 0.03
CA ALA A 231 8.69 9.43 -0.08
C ALA A 231 9.12 8.95 1.31
N CYS A 232 9.10 7.65 1.54
CA CYS A 232 9.47 7.04 2.81
C CYS A 232 10.04 5.63 2.59
N ASN A 233 10.17 4.84 3.62
CA ASN A 233 10.69 3.48 3.58
C ASN A 233 9.56 2.46 3.35
N GLU A 234 9.85 1.33 2.67
CA GLU A 234 8.90 0.23 2.50
C GLU A 234 8.49 -0.43 3.83
N ARG A 235 9.31 -0.27 4.87
CA ARG A 235 9.07 -0.75 6.22
C ARG A 235 8.28 0.22 7.08
N THR A 236 7.83 1.36 6.52
CA THR A 236 6.96 2.29 7.22
C THR A 236 5.66 1.59 7.59
N ARG A 237 5.25 1.71 8.84
CA ARG A 237 3.99 1.18 9.35
C ARG A 237 3.02 2.31 9.66
N ARG A 238 1.76 2.02 9.52
CA ARG A 238 0.70 2.92 9.97
C ARG A 238 0.94 3.27 11.44
N GLY A 239 0.90 4.55 11.75
CA GLY A 239 1.19 5.07 13.09
C GLY A 239 2.63 5.51 13.32
N ASP A 240 3.59 5.15 12.48
CA ASP A 240 5.00 5.55 12.62
C ASP A 240 5.19 7.06 12.59
N ILE A 241 6.28 7.52 13.18
CA ILE A 241 6.70 8.92 13.21
C ILE A 241 7.51 9.23 11.95
N VAL A 242 7.20 10.36 11.30
CA VAL A 242 7.94 10.86 10.15
C VAL A 242 8.47 12.25 10.42
N VAL A 243 9.79 12.38 10.52
CA VAL A 243 10.49 13.65 10.73
C VAL A 243 10.80 14.27 9.37
N MET A 244 10.39 15.52 9.17
CA MET A 244 10.48 16.22 7.89
C MET A 244 11.60 17.25 7.85
N TYR A 245 12.54 17.06 6.92
CA TYR A 245 13.63 17.98 6.66
C TYR A 245 13.42 18.73 5.34
N CYS A 246 13.38 20.05 5.37
CA CYS A 246 13.36 20.88 4.16
C CYS A 246 14.77 20.99 3.57
N LYS A 247 14.93 20.50 2.33
CA LYS A 247 16.19 20.58 1.57
C LYS A 247 16.53 22.03 1.19
N SER A 248 17.66 22.26 0.51
CA SER A 248 18.01 23.57 -0.03
C SER A 248 16.85 24.21 -0.83
N PRO A 249 16.57 25.51 -0.65
CA PRO A 249 17.36 26.53 0.07
C PRO A 249 17.10 26.59 1.58
N HIS A 250 16.08 25.92 2.11
CA HIS A 250 15.61 26.10 3.48
C HIS A 250 16.50 25.47 4.54
N LYS A 251 16.97 24.25 4.34
CA LYS A 251 17.96 23.51 5.14
C LYS A 251 17.68 23.44 6.64
N TYR A 252 16.51 22.96 7.06
CA TYR A 252 16.16 22.75 8.47
C TYR A 252 15.13 21.63 8.67
N ILE A 253 15.06 21.03 9.88
CA ILE A 253 13.97 20.16 10.26
C ILE A 253 12.73 21.02 10.54
N HIS A 254 11.64 20.73 9.83
CA HIS A 254 10.45 21.56 9.75
C HIS A 254 9.33 21.10 10.69
N SER A 255 9.05 19.82 10.70
CA SER A 255 7.82 19.27 11.31
C SER A 255 7.95 17.79 11.59
N ILE A 256 7.04 17.29 12.44
CA ILE A 256 6.87 15.88 12.76
C ILE A 256 5.47 15.46 12.36
N TRP A 257 5.36 14.30 11.69
CA TRP A 257 4.14 13.74 11.12
C TRP A 257 3.91 12.32 11.61
N ARG A 258 2.68 11.81 11.39
CA ARG A 258 2.34 10.39 11.54
C ARG A 258 2.15 9.76 10.17
N ALA A 259 2.61 8.54 9.99
CA ALA A 259 2.22 7.73 8.84
C ALA A 259 0.76 7.27 9.04
N THR A 260 -0.12 7.62 8.11
CA THR A 260 -1.53 7.20 8.15
C THR A 260 -1.80 5.97 7.29
N SER A 261 -0.79 5.50 6.55
CA SER A 261 -0.79 4.24 5.79
C SER A 261 0.47 3.41 6.09
N GLU A 262 0.40 2.13 5.73
CA GLU A 262 1.59 1.31 5.54
C GLU A 262 2.49 1.88 4.45
N GLY A 263 3.73 1.40 4.35
CA GLY A 263 4.60 1.69 3.22
C GLY A 263 3.94 1.24 1.90
N ILE A 264 4.00 2.09 0.88
CA ILE A 264 3.45 1.82 -0.45
C ILE A 264 4.62 1.51 -1.37
N PHE A 265 4.70 0.28 -1.86
CA PHE A 265 5.68 -0.05 -2.89
C PHE A 265 5.07 0.14 -4.28
N ASN A 266 5.71 1.01 -5.07
CA ASN A 266 5.33 1.25 -6.46
C ASN A 266 6.48 0.84 -7.37
N PRO A 267 6.33 -0.19 -8.21
CA PRO A 267 7.40 -0.64 -9.12
C PRO A 267 7.81 0.40 -10.15
N PHE A 268 6.92 1.35 -10.43
CA PHE A 268 7.09 2.38 -11.45
C PHE A 268 7.60 3.72 -10.90
N ASP A 269 7.70 3.89 -9.57
CA ASP A 269 8.20 5.14 -8.97
C ASP A 269 9.73 5.13 -8.84
N TYR A 270 10.34 6.28 -9.06
CA TYR A 270 11.80 6.46 -8.92
C TYR A 270 12.34 6.01 -7.55
N TYR A 271 11.60 6.30 -6.48
CA TYR A 271 12.00 5.92 -5.12
C TYR A 271 11.39 4.60 -4.66
N HIS A 272 10.51 3.99 -5.47
CA HIS A 272 9.73 2.80 -5.21
C HIS A 272 8.85 2.84 -3.95
N CYS A 273 9.22 3.59 -2.91
CA CYS A 273 8.56 3.52 -1.61
C CYS A 273 8.00 4.88 -1.20
N ARG A 274 6.74 4.87 -0.81
CA ARG A 274 6.01 6.02 -0.28
C ARG A 274 5.19 5.63 0.95
N THR A 275 4.67 6.62 1.66
CA THR A 275 3.62 6.49 2.67
C THR A 275 2.69 7.68 2.57
N ILE A 276 1.55 7.61 3.22
CA ILE A 276 0.69 8.77 3.45
C ILE A 276 1.04 9.32 4.82
N ILE A 277 1.27 10.62 4.91
CA ILE A 277 1.53 11.32 6.16
C ILE A 277 0.36 12.25 6.49
N GLY A 278 0.00 12.30 7.77
CA GLY A 278 -1.02 13.20 8.33
C GLY A 278 -0.61 13.70 9.71
N ASP A 279 -1.51 14.39 10.39
CA ASP A 279 -1.31 14.89 11.77
C ASP A 279 0.00 15.65 11.97
N GLY A 280 0.37 16.50 11.00
CA GLY A 280 1.63 17.21 11.00
C GLY A 280 1.71 18.32 12.05
N ILE A 281 2.78 18.35 12.86
CA ILE A 281 3.05 19.34 13.89
C ILE A 281 4.31 20.11 13.54
N LYS A 282 4.20 21.43 13.38
CA LYS A 282 5.38 22.30 13.20
C LYS A 282 6.20 22.34 14.48
N ILE A 283 7.52 22.33 14.33
CA ILE A 283 8.46 22.43 15.45
C ILE A 283 9.36 23.66 15.27
N PRO A 284 10.02 24.16 16.34
CA PRO A 284 11.08 25.15 16.19
C PRO A 284 12.14 24.67 15.20
N LYS A 285 12.56 25.57 14.31
CA LYS A 285 13.55 25.26 13.27
C LYS A 285 14.84 24.73 13.87
N ILE A 286 15.25 23.54 13.42
CA ILE A 286 16.57 22.97 13.73
C ILE A 286 17.34 23.02 12.42
N THR A 287 18.26 23.97 12.29
CA THR A 287 19.00 24.24 11.06
C THR A 287 19.99 23.11 10.72
N TYR A 288 20.45 23.08 9.48
CA TYR A 288 21.47 22.14 9.04
C TYR A 288 22.75 22.27 9.89
N GLU A 289 23.17 23.51 10.19
CA GLU A 289 24.36 23.81 10.98
C GLU A 289 24.20 23.29 12.43
N GLU A 290 23.05 23.51 13.05
CA GLU A 290 22.73 22.99 14.38
C GLU A 290 22.72 21.45 14.39
N PHE A 291 22.09 20.82 13.39
CA PHE A 291 22.07 19.38 13.26
C PHE A 291 23.48 18.81 13.11
N MET A 292 24.32 19.41 12.24
CA MET A 292 25.67 18.93 11.98
C MET A 292 26.66 19.22 13.11
N SER A 293 26.39 20.21 13.97
CA SER A 293 27.21 20.52 15.16
C SER A 293 26.76 19.77 16.41
N HIS A 294 25.57 19.18 16.42
CA HIS A 294 25.07 18.45 17.59
C HIS A 294 25.86 17.17 17.83
N PRO A 295 26.33 16.90 19.07
CA PRO A 295 27.22 15.76 19.36
C PRO A 295 26.67 14.41 18.94
N HIS A 296 25.34 14.21 19.04
CA HIS A 296 24.69 12.97 18.66
C HIS A 296 24.40 12.92 17.16
N PHE A 297 23.78 13.97 16.60
CA PHE A 297 23.31 13.94 15.22
C PHE A 297 24.45 13.93 14.19
N SER A 298 25.56 14.59 14.47
CA SER A 298 26.75 14.60 13.62
C SER A 298 27.36 13.19 13.42
N GLN A 299 27.11 12.26 14.32
CA GLN A 299 27.59 10.88 14.25
C GLN A 299 26.70 9.97 13.39
N LEU A 300 25.49 10.42 13.03
CA LEU A 300 24.56 9.61 12.24
C LEU A 300 25.11 9.34 10.85
N PRO A 301 24.91 8.12 10.28
CA PRO A 301 25.35 7.80 8.92
C PRO A 301 24.85 8.80 7.87
N ILE A 302 23.65 9.33 8.03
CA ILE A 302 23.06 10.30 7.11
C ILE A 302 23.73 11.69 7.21
N ALA A 303 24.23 12.09 8.37
CA ALA A 303 25.01 13.29 8.54
C ALA A 303 26.32 13.24 7.72
N ARG A 304 27.00 12.09 7.71
CA ARG A 304 28.21 11.87 6.91
C ARG A 304 27.95 11.99 5.39
N LYS A 305 26.72 11.84 4.96
CA LYS A 305 26.26 12.04 3.57
C LYS A 305 25.70 13.44 3.35
N ASN A 306 25.95 14.41 4.27
CA ASN A 306 25.41 15.77 4.21
C ASN A 306 23.88 15.80 4.01
N LEU A 307 23.17 14.88 4.65
CA LEU A 307 21.71 14.67 4.54
C LEU A 307 21.23 14.39 3.09
N GLN A 308 22.10 13.85 2.24
CA GLN A 308 21.72 13.37 0.90
C GLN A 308 21.04 11.99 0.99
N GLY A 309 19.99 11.79 0.18
CA GLY A 309 19.26 10.51 0.17
C GLY A 309 18.26 10.36 1.33
N LEU A 310 17.72 11.45 1.85
CA LEU A 310 16.66 11.44 2.86
C LEU A 310 15.34 11.00 2.23
N ASN A 311 15.08 9.69 2.20
CA ASN A 311 13.87 9.07 1.67
C ASN A 311 13.38 7.98 2.65
N GLY A 312 13.13 8.35 3.92
CA GLY A 312 12.76 7.39 4.97
C GLY A 312 13.97 6.68 5.57
N VAL A 313 14.94 7.45 6.05
CA VAL A 313 16.05 6.91 6.85
C VAL A 313 15.56 6.62 8.25
N GLU A 314 15.77 5.40 8.74
CA GLU A 314 15.39 5.01 10.09
C GLU A 314 16.22 5.76 11.14
N LEU A 315 15.55 6.35 12.12
CA LEU A 315 16.17 6.95 13.30
C LEU A 315 15.90 6.05 14.51
N SER A 316 16.92 5.87 15.34
CA SER A 316 16.76 5.13 16.58
C SER A 316 15.89 5.90 17.59
N SER A 317 15.30 5.19 18.55
CA SER A 317 14.56 5.77 19.68
C SER A 317 15.40 6.82 20.43
N ARG A 318 16.68 6.53 20.64
CA ARG A 318 17.64 7.47 21.23
C ARG A 318 17.77 8.74 20.39
N THR A 319 17.86 8.63 19.08
CA THR A 319 17.96 9.79 18.19
C THR A 319 16.70 10.66 18.26
N TYR A 320 15.54 10.02 18.33
CA TYR A 320 14.27 10.74 18.49
C TYR A 320 14.19 11.43 19.86
N SER A 321 14.61 10.78 20.93
CA SER A 321 14.67 11.39 22.25
C SER A 321 15.60 12.61 22.30
N GLU A 322 16.78 12.55 21.65
CA GLU A 322 17.67 13.71 21.52
C GLU A 322 17.01 14.83 20.67
N LEU A 323 16.25 14.48 19.63
CA LEU A 323 15.50 15.47 18.85
C LEU A 323 14.44 16.18 19.70
N LEU A 324 13.70 15.46 20.53
CA LEU A 324 12.71 16.05 21.44
C LEU A 324 13.38 17.02 22.45
N LYS A 325 14.55 16.70 23.00
CA LYS A 325 15.31 17.61 23.88
C LYS A 325 15.66 18.91 23.17
N VAL A 326 16.19 18.84 21.93
CA VAL A 326 16.52 20.04 21.15
C VAL A 326 15.28 20.87 20.86
N ILE A 327 14.13 20.23 20.58
CA ILE A 327 12.85 20.93 20.38
C ILE A 327 12.44 21.67 21.66
N GLU A 328 12.51 21.02 22.82
CA GLU A 328 12.18 21.61 24.13
C GLU A 328 13.11 22.77 24.48
N GLU A 329 14.43 22.61 24.30
CA GLU A 329 15.44 23.66 24.51
C GLU A 329 15.18 24.90 23.62
N LYS A 330 14.59 24.71 22.45
CA LYS A 330 14.17 25.79 21.53
C LYS A 330 12.77 26.33 21.83
N GLY A 331 12.14 25.89 22.93
CA GLY A 331 10.82 26.36 23.38
C GLY A 331 9.65 25.70 22.66
N GLY A 332 9.84 24.55 22.01
CA GLY A 332 8.77 23.77 21.41
C GLY A 332 7.99 22.95 22.45
N ASP A 333 6.71 22.76 22.21
CA ASP A 333 5.87 21.90 23.04
C ASP A 333 6.04 20.42 22.63
N VAL A 334 6.83 19.68 23.40
CA VAL A 334 7.06 18.24 23.19
C VAL A 334 5.89 17.37 23.66
N THR A 335 4.96 17.90 24.45
CA THR A 335 3.81 17.13 24.94
C THR A 335 2.79 16.84 23.85
N ALA A 336 2.72 17.70 22.84
CA ALA A 336 1.88 17.53 21.68
C ALA A 336 2.47 16.58 20.61
N LEU A 337 3.77 16.24 20.74
CA LEU A 337 4.44 15.37 19.77
C LEU A 337 4.17 13.89 20.05
N PRO A 338 4.13 13.04 19.00
CA PRO A 338 3.90 11.62 19.17
C PRO A 338 5.04 10.99 19.99
N LYS A 339 4.65 10.19 20.98
CA LYS A 339 5.60 9.44 21.83
C LYS A 339 5.86 8.09 21.19
N LEU A 340 7.13 7.79 20.97
CA LEU A 340 7.53 6.47 20.50
C LEU A 340 7.15 5.42 21.56
N PHE A 341 6.57 4.32 21.11
CA PHE A 341 6.32 3.20 22.00
C PHE A 341 7.66 2.58 22.41
N GLU A 342 7.99 2.67 23.68
CA GLU A 342 9.14 1.97 24.25
C GLU A 342 8.73 0.51 24.48
N LYS A 343 9.36 -0.40 23.72
CA LYS A 343 9.27 -1.83 24.02
C LYS A 343 9.79 -1.98 25.45
N GLY A 344 8.90 -2.22 26.40
CA GLY A 344 9.30 -2.59 27.76
C GLY A 344 10.27 -3.76 27.69
N GLU A 345 11.04 -3.98 28.76
CA GLU A 345 11.84 -5.22 28.95
C GLU A 345 10.91 -6.44 29.12
N ASP A 346 9.92 -6.57 28.25
CA ASP A 346 9.12 -7.79 28.15
C ASP A 346 10.07 -8.93 27.85
N ALA A 347 9.88 -10.04 28.54
CA ALA A 347 10.72 -11.23 28.46
C ALA A 347 11.21 -11.41 27.01
N ILE A 348 12.51 -11.42 26.79
CA ILE A 348 13.11 -11.55 25.46
C ILE A 348 12.61 -12.87 24.89
N LEU A 349 11.49 -12.80 24.18
CA LEU A 349 10.93 -13.96 23.49
C LEU A 349 11.93 -14.34 22.41
N ASN A 350 12.40 -15.57 22.45
CA ASN A 350 13.34 -16.08 21.44
C ASN A 350 12.56 -16.58 20.22
N ILE A 351 11.97 -15.64 19.48
CA ILE A 351 11.14 -15.92 18.31
C ILE A 351 12.01 -16.00 17.07
N LYS A 352 12.16 -17.19 16.52
CA LYS A 352 12.95 -17.48 15.33
C LYS A 352 12.14 -18.09 14.20
N LEU A 353 11.02 -18.71 14.52
CA LEU A 353 10.16 -19.43 13.60
C LEU A 353 8.71 -18.93 13.75
N GLU A 354 7.90 -19.15 12.75
CA GLU A 354 6.47 -18.83 12.75
C GLU A 354 5.74 -19.54 13.91
N VAL A 355 6.11 -20.79 14.17
CA VAL A 355 5.59 -21.57 15.29
C VAL A 355 5.87 -20.92 16.66
N ASP A 356 6.97 -20.19 16.80
CA ASP A 356 7.28 -19.47 18.04
C ASP A 356 6.29 -18.32 18.28
N VAL A 357 5.84 -17.63 17.20
CA VAL A 357 4.79 -16.59 17.27
C VAL A 357 3.48 -17.20 17.77
N GLU A 358 3.12 -18.35 17.22
CA GLU A 358 1.91 -19.07 17.61
C GLU A 358 1.94 -19.49 19.09
N GLU A 359 3.02 -20.13 19.53
CA GLU A 359 3.12 -20.73 20.88
C GLU A 359 3.45 -19.74 21.99
N GLN A 360 4.30 -18.76 21.72
CA GLN A 360 4.79 -17.83 22.76
C GLN A 360 3.96 -16.54 22.85
N ILE A 361 3.20 -16.19 21.78
CA ILE A 361 2.43 -14.95 21.75
C ILE A 361 0.94 -15.22 21.59
N LEU A 362 0.54 -15.92 20.51
CA LEU A 362 -0.87 -16.03 20.13
C LEU A 362 -1.66 -16.93 21.08
N ILE A 363 -1.17 -18.13 21.41
CA ILE A 363 -1.87 -19.04 22.33
C ILE A 363 -2.06 -18.41 23.71
N PRO A 364 -1.05 -17.77 24.36
CA PRO A 364 -1.25 -17.04 25.60
C PRO A 364 -2.30 -15.92 25.50
N LEU A 365 -2.40 -15.22 24.38
CA LEU A 365 -3.46 -14.22 24.17
C LEU A 365 -4.84 -14.89 24.09
N LEU A 366 -4.98 -16.01 23.38
CA LEU A 366 -6.25 -16.74 23.29
C LEU A 366 -6.73 -17.21 24.67
N ASP A 367 -5.84 -17.72 25.48
CA ASP A 367 -6.12 -18.12 26.87
C ASP A 367 -6.58 -16.89 27.69
N LYS A 368 -5.89 -15.76 27.58
CA LYS A 368 -6.25 -14.49 28.24
C LYS A 368 -7.61 -13.96 27.80
N LEU A 369 -7.97 -14.13 26.53
CA LEU A 369 -9.29 -13.77 25.97
C LEU A 369 -10.41 -14.73 26.41
N GLY A 370 -10.08 -15.86 27.01
CA GLY A 370 -11.04 -16.86 27.52
C GLY A 370 -11.43 -17.93 26.53
N TYR A 371 -10.71 -18.10 25.42
CA TYR A 371 -10.91 -19.22 24.51
C TYR A 371 -10.56 -20.56 25.21
N LYS A 372 -11.39 -21.55 25.01
CA LYS A 372 -11.12 -22.92 25.42
C LYS A 372 -10.46 -23.69 24.29
N HIS A 373 -9.73 -24.75 24.62
CA HIS A 373 -9.02 -25.56 23.63
C HIS A 373 -9.94 -26.11 22.53
N ASP A 374 -11.23 -26.37 22.84
CA ASP A 374 -12.22 -26.86 21.88
C ASP A 374 -12.88 -25.74 21.03
N ASP A 375 -12.62 -24.47 21.35
CA ASP A 375 -13.18 -23.33 20.60
C ASP A 375 -12.42 -23.07 19.29
N TRP A 376 -11.22 -23.62 19.12
CA TRP A 376 -10.38 -23.43 17.94
C TRP A 376 -9.64 -24.69 17.51
N SER A 377 -9.22 -24.70 16.25
CA SER A 377 -8.41 -25.77 15.65
C SER A 377 -7.18 -25.19 15.00
N ARG A 378 -6.01 -25.79 15.24
CA ARG A 378 -4.75 -25.42 14.62
C ARG A 378 -4.55 -26.21 13.34
N GLN A 379 -4.06 -25.55 12.28
CA GLN A 379 -3.71 -26.16 10.99
C GLN A 379 -4.86 -27.02 10.40
N LEU A 380 -6.07 -26.47 10.38
CA LEU A 380 -7.26 -27.16 9.92
C LEU A 380 -7.25 -27.35 8.40
N SER A 381 -6.97 -28.55 7.94
CA SER A 381 -6.87 -28.85 6.50
C SER A 381 -8.22 -28.78 5.79
N GLN A 382 -8.33 -27.92 4.79
CA GLN A 382 -9.49 -27.74 3.90
C GLN A 382 -9.16 -28.17 2.46
N LYS A 383 -10.16 -28.61 1.68
CA LYS A 383 -10.00 -28.92 0.25
C LYS A 383 -10.18 -27.65 -0.59
N ALA A 384 -9.13 -27.24 -1.31
CA ALA A 384 -9.13 -26.06 -2.17
C ALA A 384 -9.25 -26.39 -3.67
N GLY A 385 -9.61 -27.63 -4.02
CA GLY A 385 -9.73 -28.13 -5.41
C GLY A 385 -9.14 -29.53 -5.59
N ARG A 386 -8.93 -29.96 -6.84
CA ARG A 386 -8.32 -31.26 -7.11
C ARG A 386 -6.84 -31.29 -6.68
N GLY A 387 -6.55 -31.95 -5.55
CA GLY A 387 -5.20 -32.15 -5.03
C GLY A 387 -4.62 -30.99 -4.23
N LEU A 388 -5.29 -29.83 -4.15
CA LEU A 388 -4.87 -28.67 -3.38
C LEU A 388 -5.52 -28.68 -1.99
N LYS A 389 -4.72 -28.35 -0.97
CA LYS A 389 -5.19 -28.17 0.41
C LYS A 389 -4.88 -26.75 0.85
N ALA A 390 -5.80 -26.15 1.56
CA ALA A 390 -5.60 -24.92 2.31
C ALA A 390 -5.52 -25.27 3.79
N ILE A 391 -4.56 -24.71 4.51
CA ILE A 391 -4.28 -25.04 5.91
C ILE A 391 -4.09 -23.74 6.68
N PRO A 392 -5.18 -23.04 7.08
CA PRO A 392 -5.07 -21.89 7.95
C PRO A 392 -4.52 -22.27 9.33
N ASP A 393 -3.75 -21.39 9.95
CA ASP A 393 -3.05 -21.66 11.20
C ASP A 393 -4.04 -21.85 12.36
N PHE A 394 -4.96 -20.90 12.56
CA PHE A 394 -5.98 -20.97 13.62
C PHE A 394 -7.37 -20.71 13.05
N VAL A 395 -8.29 -21.62 13.34
CA VAL A 395 -9.70 -21.54 12.88
C VAL A 395 -10.61 -21.66 14.09
N PHE A 396 -11.52 -20.71 14.26
CA PHE A 396 -12.38 -20.62 15.45
C PHE A 396 -13.81 -21.09 15.17
N PHE A 397 -14.35 -21.89 16.10
CA PHE A 397 -15.71 -22.48 16.02
C PHE A 397 -16.02 -23.10 14.65
N PRO A 398 -15.16 -23.98 14.13
CA PRO A 398 -15.37 -24.59 12.81
C PRO A 398 -16.63 -25.44 12.81
N THR A 399 -17.47 -25.29 11.79
CA THR A 399 -18.73 -26.04 11.60
C THR A 399 -18.80 -26.67 10.22
N GLY A 400 -19.55 -27.75 10.07
CA GLY A 400 -19.74 -28.45 8.79
C GLY A 400 -18.92 -29.73 8.64
N GLU A 401 -18.89 -30.25 7.42
CA GLU A 401 -18.22 -31.54 7.11
C GLU A 401 -16.69 -31.38 7.10
N LYS A 402 -16.00 -32.42 7.55
CA LYS A 402 -14.54 -32.47 7.53
C LYS A 402 -13.97 -32.09 6.15
N HIS A 403 -13.01 -31.16 6.12
CA HIS A 403 -12.38 -30.56 4.93
C HIS A 403 -13.26 -29.63 4.09
N LYS A 404 -14.44 -29.23 4.57
CA LYS A 404 -15.35 -28.25 3.97
C LYS A 404 -16.04 -27.43 5.07
N GLN A 405 -15.27 -27.06 6.07
CA GLN A 405 -15.80 -26.39 7.25
C GLN A 405 -15.88 -24.88 7.04
N ASN A 406 -16.92 -24.28 7.58
CA ASN A 406 -17.04 -22.83 7.71
C ASN A 406 -16.55 -22.39 9.09
N SER A 407 -16.17 -21.14 9.23
CA SER A 407 -15.76 -20.55 10.49
C SER A 407 -16.06 -19.06 10.51
N PRO A 408 -16.52 -18.49 11.62
CA PRO A 408 -16.74 -17.04 11.71
C PRO A 408 -15.43 -16.23 11.72
N PHE A 409 -14.32 -16.84 12.18
CA PHE A 409 -13.05 -16.16 12.38
C PHE A 409 -11.85 -17.09 12.17
N LEU A 410 -10.78 -16.57 11.61
CA LEU A 410 -9.49 -17.23 11.52
C LEU A 410 -8.32 -16.28 11.84
N ILE A 411 -7.18 -16.81 12.23
CA ILE A 411 -5.92 -16.08 12.37
C ILE A 411 -4.84 -16.79 11.56
N GLU A 412 -4.08 -16.02 10.80
CA GLU A 412 -2.88 -16.43 10.09
C GLU A 412 -1.65 -15.82 10.78
N ALA A 413 -0.69 -16.63 11.14
CA ALA A 413 0.54 -16.22 11.81
C ALA A 413 1.70 -16.17 10.81
N LYS A 414 2.58 -15.21 10.95
CA LYS A 414 3.83 -15.08 10.20
C LYS A 414 4.98 -14.75 11.14
N LEU A 415 6.19 -15.07 10.74
CA LEU A 415 7.36 -14.69 11.54
C LEU A 415 7.58 -13.18 11.51
N ASP A 416 7.44 -12.57 10.34
CA ASP A 416 7.75 -11.14 10.13
C ASP A 416 6.91 -10.57 8.98
N MET A 417 6.17 -9.51 9.25
CA MET A 417 5.41 -8.74 8.27
C MET A 417 5.90 -7.28 8.22
N SER A 418 7.21 -7.06 8.47
CA SER A 418 7.77 -5.70 8.53
C SER A 418 7.80 -5.00 7.17
N SER A 419 7.93 -5.74 6.06
CA SER A 419 7.81 -5.16 4.72
C SER A 419 6.37 -5.19 4.23
N ILE A 420 6.02 -4.23 3.37
CA ILE A 420 4.68 -4.18 2.74
C ILE A 420 4.40 -5.44 1.90
N ARG A 421 5.42 -6.06 1.32
CA ARG A 421 5.28 -7.29 0.54
C ARG A 421 4.90 -8.47 1.41
N GLU A 422 5.58 -8.65 2.55
CA GLU A 422 5.26 -9.72 3.50
C GLU A 422 3.87 -9.52 4.11
N LEU A 423 3.54 -8.27 4.48
CA LEU A 423 2.21 -7.91 4.97
C LEU A 423 1.12 -8.26 3.94
N ARG A 424 1.35 -7.93 2.65
CA ARG A 424 0.41 -8.25 1.59
C ARG A 424 0.27 -9.75 1.41
N ASN A 425 1.37 -10.49 1.33
CA ASN A 425 1.33 -11.95 1.17
C ASN A 425 0.53 -12.60 2.30
N ALA A 426 0.76 -12.17 3.55
CA ALA A 426 0.00 -12.64 4.71
C ALA A 426 -1.50 -12.31 4.59
N PHE A 427 -1.82 -11.07 4.19
CA PHE A 427 -3.19 -10.63 3.98
C PHE A 427 -3.90 -11.44 2.88
N ASP A 428 -3.30 -11.58 1.70
CA ASP A 428 -3.89 -12.29 0.57
C ASP A 428 -4.09 -13.78 0.88
N GLN A 429 -3.16 -14.39 1.61
CA GLN A 429 -3.30 -15.77 2.11
C GLN A 429 -4.48 -15.88 3.08
N ALA A 430 -4.57 -15.01 4.08
CA ALA A 430 -5.67 -15.01 5.06
C ALA A 430 -7.03 -14.75 4.38
N VAL A 431 -7.09 -13.83 3.40
CA VAL A 431 -8.31 -13.58 2.60
C VAL A 431 -8.74 -14.81 1.83
N SER A 432 -7.79 -15.53 1.22
CA SER A 432 -8.10 -16.77 0.50
C SER A 432 -8.77 -17.80 1.42
N TYR A 433 -8.24 -17.97 2.62
CA TYR A 433 -8.80 -18.88 3.63
C TYR A 433 -10.14 -18.36 4.17
N ALA A 434 -10.24 -17.08 4.47
CA ALA A 434 -11.46 -16.48 4.99
C ALA A 434 -12.63 -16.56 3.99
N ARG A 435 -12.37 -16.38 2.70
CA ARG A 435 -13.37 -16.56 1.64
C ARG A 435 -13.83 -18.01 1.55
N MET A 436 -12.89 -18.96 1.56
CA MET A 436 -13.21 -20.39 1.47
C MET A 436 -14.02 -20.86 2.67
N MET A 437 -13.71 -20.38 3.87
CA MET A 437 -14.39 -20.76 5.11
C MET A 437 -15.56 -19.82 5.48
N GLN A 438 -15.91 -18.87 4.62
CA GLN A 438 -17.00 -17.91 4.80
C GLN A 438 -16.87 -17.05 6.09
N CYS A 439 -15.63 -16.73 6.48
CA CYS A 439 -15.38 -15.94 7.67
C CYS A 439 -15.98 -14.52 7.55
N LYS A 440 -16.36 -13.97 8.70
CA LYS A 440 -16.79 -12.56 8.84
C LYS A 440 -15.64 -11.69 9.31
N ARG A 441 -14.73 -12.25 10.11
CA ARG A 441 -13.49 -11.63 10.54
C ARG A 441 -12.30 -12.51 10.24
N MET A 442 -11.15 -11.89 10.07
CA MET A 442 -9.86 -12.56 10.03
C MET A 442 -8.82 -11.69 10.72
N ALA A 443 -7.76 -12.31 11.21
CA ALA A 443 -6.60 -11.60 11.70
C ALA A 443 -5.32 -12.14 11.05
N ILE A 444 -4.32 -11.27 10.97
CA ILE A 444 -2.95 -11.64 10.68
C ILE A 444 -2.06 -11.13 11.81
N CYS A 445 -1.04 -11.89 12.17
CA CYS A 445 -0.11 -11.48 13.21
C CYS A 445 1.32 -11.92 12.90
N ASP A 446 2.26 -11.20 13.48
CA ASP A 446 3.68 -11.59 13.48
C ASP A 446 4.28 -11.43 14.89
N LYS A 447 5.59 -11.52 15.00
CA LYS A 447 6.32 -11.32 16.27
C LYS A 447 6.14 -9.93 16.89
N GLU A 448 5.58 -8.95 16.17
CA GLU A 448 5.50 -7.57 16.63
C GLU A 448 4.08 -7.05 16.81
N ARG A 449 3.12 -7.46 15.96
CA ARG A 449 1.75 -6.89 15.95
C ARG A 449 0.66 -7.89 15.61
N LEU A 450 -0.57 -7.50 15.95
CA LEU A 450 -1.82 -8.14 15.55
C LEU A 450 -2.65 -7.15 14.75
N ILE A 451 -3.18 -7.58 13.60
CA ILE A 451 -4.07 -6.79 12.74
C ILE A 451 -5.35 -7.60 12.51
N VAL A 452 -6.51 -7.01 12.76
CA VAL A 452 -7.82 -7.66 12.59
C VAL A 452 -8.60 -6.95 11.50
N TYR A 453 -9.22 -7.71 10.62
CA TYR A 453 -10.04 -7.23 9.52
C TYR A 453 -11.46 -7.80 9.61
N GLU A 454 -12.42 -7.05 9.11
CA GLU A 454 -13.81 -7.48 8.95
C GLU A 454 -14.22 -7.37 7.48
N VAL A 455 -14.94 -8.36 6.97
CA VAL A 455 -15.47 -8.32 5.61
C VAL A 455 -16.52 -7.21 5.50
N THR A 456 -16.44 -6.42 4.43
CA THR A 456 -17.43 -5.36 4.18
C THR A 456 -18.80 -5.96 3.88
N SER A 457 -19.86 -5.14 3.97
CA SER A 457 -21.20 -5.53 3.52
C SER A 457 -21.26 -5.95 2.04
N SER A 458 -20.29 -5.53 1.25
CA SER A 458 -20.12 -5.90 -0.16
C SER A 458 -19.30 -7.20 -0.35
N GLY A 459 -18.87 -7.86 0.73
CA GLY A 459 -18.06 -9.09 0.67
C GLY A 459 -16.57 -8.87 0.39
N ILE A 460 -16.07 -7.65 0.58
CA ILE A 460 -14.70 -7.25 0.30
C ILE A 460 -13.85 -7.25 1.57
N TRP A 461 -12.61 -7.71 1.47
CA TRP A 461 -11.56 -7.56 2.46
C TRP A 461 -10.66 -6.39 2.06
N ASP A 462 -10.55 -5.37 2.90
CA ASP A 462 -9.76 -4.17 2.62
C ASP A 462 -8.53 -4.09 3.52
N GLN A 463 -7.35 -4.31 2.95
CA GLN A 463 -6.08 -4.23 3.67
C GLN A 463 -5.82 -2.85 4.27
N SER A 464 -6.34 -1.79 3.64
CA SER A 464 -6.14 -0.41 4.08
C SER A 464 -7.02 -0.03 5.28
N ASN A 465 -8.03 -0.85 5.63
CA ASN A 465 -9.01 -0.60 6.67
C ASN A 465 -9.13 -1.75 7.67
N PRO A 466 -8.10 -2.03 8.48
CA PRO A 466 -8.24 -2.94 9.60
C PRO A 466 -9.28 -2.40 10.60
N ILE A 467 -9.95 -3.27 11.33
CA ILE A 467 -10.83 -2.87 12.44
C ILE A 467 -10.08 -2.81 13.77
N PHE A 468 -8.87 -3.32 13.82
CA PHE A 468 -7.94 -3.23 14.95
C PHE A 468 -6.51 -3.44 14.46
N GLU A 469 -5.58 -2.67 14.99
CA GLU A 469 -4.15 -2.87 14.77
C GLU A 469 -3.36 -2.35 15.97
N ASN A 470 -2.57 -3.21 16.63
CA ASN A 470 -1.67 -2.80 17.69
C ASN A 470 -0.52 -3.78 17.90
N HIS A 471 0.54 -3.30 18.61
CA HIS A 471 1.67 -4.12 19.03
C HIS A 471 1.33 -4.99 20.22
N TRP A 472 2.00 -6.13 20.34
CA TRP A 472 1.83 -7.02 21.47
C TRP A 472 2.10 -6.33 22.79
N GLY A 473 3.09 -5.45 22.85
CA GLY A 473 3.39 -4.67 24.07
C GLY A 473 2.20 -3.80 24.50
N ALA A 474 1.53 -3.11 23.59
CA ALA A 474 0.33 -2.32 23.89
C ALA A 474 -0.85 -3.23 24.29
N ILE A 475 -1.08 -4.32 23.55
CA ILE A 475 -2.15 -5.30 23.85
C ILE A 475 -1.95 -5.91 25.27
N ASN A 476 -0.71 -6.14 25.69
CA ASN A 476 -0.42 -6.78 26.96
C ASN A 476 -0.43 -5.82 28.16
N ASN A 477 0.00 -4.56 27.96
CA ASN A 477 0.30 -3.63 29.02
C ASN A 477 -0.69 -2.45 29.13
N GLU A 478 -1.49 -2.16 28.09
CA GLU A 478 -2.46 -1.06 28.08
C GLU A 478 -3.90 -1.61 28.19
N ALA A 479 -4.59 -1.29 29.29
CA ALA A 479 -5.92 -1.85 29.56
C ALA A 479 -6.99 -1.42 28.55
N ASP A 480 -6.91 -0.20 28.03
CA ASP A 480 -7.79 0.33 26.98
C ASP A 480 -7.62 -0.39 25.65
N VAL A 481 -6.37 -0.63 25.21
CA VAL A 481 -6.06 -1.39 23.99
C VAL A 481 -6.55 -2.84 24.10
N TYR A 482 -6.31 -3.47 25.25
CA TYR A 482 -6.81 -4.83 25.49
C TYR A 482 -8.36 -4.87 25.50
N ALA A 483 -9.00 -3.88 26.15
CA ALA A 483 -10.46 -3.81 26.20
C ALA A 483 -11.08 -3.57 24.81
N GLU A 484 -10.40 -2.84 23.93
CA GLU A 484 -10.81 -2.69 22.53
C GLU A 484 -10.72 -4.03 21.80
N LEU A 485 -9.60 -4.74 21.91
CA LEU A 485 -9.44 -6.06 21.29
C LEU A 485 -10.50 -7.06 21.74
N VAL A 486 -10.81 -7.09 23.06
CA VAL A 486 -11.87 -7.95 23.63
C VAL A 486 -13.21 -7.72 22.94
N LYS A 487 -13.62 -6.47 22.66
CA LYS A 487 -14.86 -6.14 21.97
C LYS A 487 -14.90 -6.64 20.51
N ILE A 488 -13.74 -7.00 19.96
CA ILE A 488 -13.62 -7.40 18.55
C ILE A 488 -13.47 -8.90 18.40
N ILE A 489 -12.62 -9.55 19.20
CA ILE A 489 -12.30 -10.97 19.00
C ILE A 489 -12.54 -11.86 20.23
N ALA A 490 -13.21 -11.42 21.28
CA ALA A 490 -13.54 -12.32 22.38
C ALA A 490 -14.47 -13.48 21.94
N PRO A 491 -14.43 -14.67 22.57
CA PRO A 491 -15.22 -15.84 22.17
C PRO A 491 -16.71 -15.56 22.01
N GLU A 492 -17.30 -14.80 22.93
CA GLU A 492 -18.72 -14.43 22.90
C GLU A 492 -19.08 -13.55 21.70
N ILE A 493 -18.16 -12.68 21.26
CA ILE A 493 -18.35 -11.83 20.09
C ILE A 493 -18.26 -12.66 18.81
N ILE A 494 -17.22 -13.48 18.70
CA ILE A 494 -16.98 -14.30 17.50
C ILE A 494 -18.10 -15.32 17.29
N LYS A 495 -18.69 -15.87 18.35
CA LYS A 495 -19.85 -16.79 18.24
C LYS A 495 -21.11 -16.14 17.67
N THR A 496 -21.21 -14.80 17.66
CA THR A 496 -22.38 -14.08 17.15
C THR A 496 -22.27 -13.69 15.67
N LEU A 497 -21.12 -13.86 15.05
CA LEU A 497 -20.87 -13.55 13.64
C LEU A 497 -21.38 -14.64 12.71
#